data_bf269312af3e30427e656deb41165f79
#
_entry.id   bf269312af3e30427e656deb41165f79
#
_cell.length_a   1.000
_cell.length_b   1.000
_cell.length_c   1.000
_cell.angle_alpha   90.00
_cell.angle_beta   90.00
_cell.angle_gamma   90.00
#
_symmetry.space_group_name_H-M   'P 1'
#
loop_
_entity.id
_entity.type
_entity.pdbx_description
1 polymer ?
#
loop_
_entity_poly.entity_id
_entity_poly.type
_entity_poly.pdbx_seq_one_letter_code
_entity_poly.pdbx_strand_id
1 'polypeptide(L)'
;MVLKDNWCYLLFVLMLASCQKETSNFNDSQVFRYNEHSNITSLDPAFAKDQRNIWAVNQLYNGLVQLDDSLQVKPSIAKQWDISEDGKVYTFFLRDDVYFHRHSLFGIDSTRLVTALDFEYSFHRLLDKNVASPGAWVLQNVKNFSAISDRVFQIELKQTFPPFL
;
A
#
# COMPACT_ATOMS: atom_id res chain seq x y z
N MET A 1 -3.03 38.75 60.61
CA MET A 1 -2.19 38.87 59.40
C MET A 1 -1.78 37.51 58.88
N VAL A 2 -2.79 36.65 58.58
CA VAL A 2 -2.54 35.22 58.15
C VAL A 2 -3.44 34.80 56.95
N LEU A 3 -4.23 35.72 56.38
CA LEU A 3 -5.19 35.40 55.30
C LEU A 3 -4.65 35.65 53.86
N LYS A 4 -3.45 36.21 53.70
CA LYS A 4 -2.90 36.54 52.37
C LYS A 4 -2.12 35.40 51.73
N ASP A 5 -1.58 34.48 52.52
CA ASP A 5 -0.70 33.44 51.98
C ASP A 5 -1.46 32.23 51.47
N ASN A 6 -2.69 31.99 51.92
CA ASN A 6 -3.52 30.88 51.46
C ASN A 6 -4.06 31.04 50.03
N TRP A 7 -4.17 32.26 49.53
CA TRP A 7 -4.67 32.50 48.16
C TRP A 7 -3.65 32.09 47.10
N CYS A 8 -2.37 32.28 47.37
CA CYS A 8 -1.31 31.80 46.47
C CYS A 8 -1.27 30.28 46.37
N TYR A 9 -1.49 29.58 47.48
CA TYR A 9 -1.58 28.11 47.48
C TYR A 9 -2.81 27.61 46.71
N LEU A 10 -3.95 28.30 46.84
CA LEU A 10 -5.19 27.95 46.14
C LEU A 10 -5.03 28.14 44.60
N LEU A 11 -4.36 29.22 44.18
CA LEU A 11 -4.04 29.46 42.76
C LEU A 11 -3.04 28.45 42.20
N PHE A 12 -2.05 28.01 42.99
CA PHE A 12 -1.08 27.00 42.61
C PHE A 12 -1.71 25.61 42.45
N VAL A 13 -2.64 25.25 43.33
CA VAL A 13 -3.40 23.98 43.24
C VAL A 13 -4.34 23.98 42.03
N LEU A 14 -4.96 25.13 41.68
CA LEU A 14 -5.82 25.25 40.49
C LEU A 14 -5.01 25.12 39.18
N MET A 15 -3.76 25.57 39.15
CA MET A 15 -2.90 25.41 37.97
C MET A 15 -2.48 23.94 37.73
N LEU A 16 -2.40 23.14 38.78
CA LEU A 16 -2.07 21.69 38.66
C LEU A 16 -3.26 20.84 38.18
N ALA A 17 -4.49 21.35 38.27
CA ALA A 17 -5.69 20.62 37.82
C ALA A 17 -5.99 20.83 36.31
N SER A 18 -5.22 21.62 35.58
CA SER A 18 -5.46 21.99 34.19
C SER A 18 -4.97 20.96 33.15
N CYS A 19 -4.31 19.87 33.55
CA CYS A 19 -3.97 18.79 32.65
C CYS A 19 -5.06 17.72 32.62
N GLN A 20 -6.22 18.03 32.08
CA GLN A 20 -7.15 16.99 31.63
C GLN A 20 -6.64 16.46 30.28
N LYS A 21 -6.09 15.25 30.33
CA LYS A 21 -5.83 14.46 29.13
C LYS A 21 -7.17 14.16 28.48
N GLU A 22 -7.44 14.78 27.31
CA GLU A 22 -8.58 14.34 26.51
C GLU A 22 -8.40 12.85 26.21
N THR A 23 -9.20 12.02 26.87
CA THR A 23 -9.33 10.62 26.52
C THR A 23 -10.14 10.56 25.22
N SER A 24 -9.46 10.63 24.09
CA SER A 24 -10.08 10.24 22.83
C SER A 24 -10.53 8.78 22.96
N ASN A 25 -11.82 8.54 22.88
CA ASN A 25 -12.43 7.19 22.90
C ASN A 25 -12.12 6.39 21.62
N PHE A 26 -11.07 6.73 20.88
CA PHE A 26 -10.52 5.88 19.84
C PHE A 26 -9.68 4.79 20.52
N ASN A 27 -10.01 3.54 20.24
CA ASN A 27 -9.11 2.42 20.56
C ASN A 27 -7.76 2.70 19.88
N ASP A 28 -6.81 3.26 20.63
CA ASP A 28 -5.47 3.66 20.14
C ASP A 28 -4.73 2.50 19.45
N SER A 29 -5.13 1.25 19.74
CA SER A 29 -4.60 0.04 19.12
C SER A 29 -4.97 -0.16 17.63
N GLN A 30 -5.94 0.61 17.12
CA GLN A 30 -6.38 0.54 15.71
C GLN A 30 -5.98 1.76 14.88
N VAL A 31 -5.25 2.70 15.47
CA VAL A 31 -4.83 3.93 14.81
C VAL A 31 -3.34 3.86 14.49
N PHE A 32 -3.01 3.74 13.22
CA PHE A 32 -1.63 3.90 12.73
C PHE A 32 -1.36 5.37 12.46
N ARG A 33 -0.39 5.95 13.17
CA ARG A 33 0.05 7.34 13.00
C ARG A 33 1.37 7.36 12.26
N TYR A 34 1.32 7.87 11.03
CA TYR A 34 2.49 8.02 10.18
C TYR A 34 2.90 9.48 10.10
N ASN A 35 4.16 9.77 10.45
CA ASN A 35 4.71 11.12 10.36
C ASN A 35 5.59 11.23 9.11
N GLU A 36 5.24 12.15 8.22
CA GLU A 36 5.99 12.43 6.99
C GLU A 36 6.43 13.90 6.97
N HIS A 37 7.69 14.14 6.62
CA HIS A 37 8.28 15.49 6.61
C HIS A 37 7.74 16.41 5.50
N SER A 38 7.07 15.85 4.50
CA SER A 38 6.49 16.59 3.37
C SER A 38 5.13 16.03 3.01
N ASN A 39 4.29 16.83 2.33
CA ASN A 39 2.96 16.41 1.92
C ASN A 39 3.00 15.24 0.93
N ILE A 40 2.15 14.25 1.16
CA ILE A 40 1.81 13.21 0.20
C ILE A 40 0.97 13.86 -0.90
N THR A 41 1.42 13.79 -2.14
CA THR A 41 0.77 14.47 -3.26
C THR A 41 -0.20 13.59 -4.02
N SER A 42 -0.03 12.27 -3.94
CA SER A 42 -0.94 11.29 -4.53
C SER A 42 -0.87 9.96 -3.79
N LEU A 43 -2.02 9.31 -3.64
CA LEU A 43 -2.13 7.91 -3.18
C LEU A 43 -2.42 6.95 -4.35
N ASP A 44 -2.44 7.46 -5.58
CA ASP A 44 -2.59 6.65 -6.77
C ASP A 44 -1.24 6.00 -7.13
N PRO A 45 -1.15 4.63 -7.15
CA PRO A 45 0.09 3.93 -7.46
C PRO A 45 0.72 4.33 -8.79
N ALA A 46 -0.10 4.68 -9.80
CA ALA A 46 0.40 5.10 -11.11
C ALA A 46 1.21 6.41 -11.08
N PHE A 47 1.06 7.23 -10.02
CA PHE A 47 1.77 8.49 -9.84
C PHE A 47 2.78 8.49 -8.68
N ALA A 48 3.01 7.35 -8.06
CA ALA A 48 3.98 7.21 -6.97
C ALA A 48 5.42 7.25 -7.52
N LYS A 49 5.97 8.45 -7.66
CA LYS A 49 7.31 8.71 -8.24
C LYS A 49 8.40 9.09 -7.24
N ASP A 50 8.01 9.51 -6.06
CA ASP A 50 8.93 9.90 -4.98
C ASP A 50 8.72 9.01 -3.74
N GLN A 51 9.74 8.96 -2.89
CA GLN A 51 9.80 8.02 -1.76
C GLN A 51 8.61 8.13 -0.80
N ARG A 52 8.15 9.34 -0.49
CA ARG A 52 7.02 9.57 0.41
C ARG A 52 5.70 9.02 -0.16
N ASN A 53 5.45 9.24 -1.46
CA ASN A 53 4.26 8.68 -2.12
C ASN A 53 4.36 7.15 -2.24
N ILE A 54 5.55 6.61 -2.59
CA ILE A 54 5.80 5.17 -2.66
C ILE A 54 5.56 4.52 -1.30
N TRP A 55 6.09 5.10 -0.20
CA TRP A 55 5.87 4.55 1.14
C TRP A 55 4.41 4.57 1.55
N ALA A 56 3.69 5.68 1.30
CA ALA A 56 2.27 5.76 1.60
C ALA A 56 1.44 4.75 0.78
N VAL A 57 1.74 4.62 -0.52
CA VAL A 57 1.09 3.65 -1.41
C VAL A 57 1.36 2.21 -0.96
N ASN A 58 2.58 1.88 -0.53
CA ASN A 58 2.92 0.55 -0.02
C ASN A 58 2.19 0.17 1.27
N GLN A 59 1.65 1.15 2.03
CA GLN A 59 0.78 0.85 3.18
C GLN A 59 -0.67 0.54 2.78
N LEU A 60 -1.07 0.90 1.57
CA LEU A 60 -2.45 0.79 1.08
C LEU A 60 -2.64 -0.34 0.08
N TYR A 61 -1.59 -0.71 -0.65
CA TYR A 61 -1.64 -1.65 -1.77
C TYR A 61 -0.58 -2.74 -1.62
N ASN A 62 -0.97 -3.95 -1.94
CA ASN A 62 -0.07 -5.08 -2.04
C ASN A 62 0.24 -5.41 -3.50
N GLY A 63 1.47 -5.86 -3.77
CA GLY A 63 1.87 -6.38 -5.06
C GLY A 63 1.64 -7.89 -5.20
N LEU A 64 2.07 -8.45 -6.33
CA LEU A 64 2.14 -9.91 -6.53
C LEU A 64 3.06 -10.54 -5.50
N VAL A 65 4.21 -9.92 -5.29
CA VAL A 65 5.26 -10.31 -4.35
C VAL A 65 5.63 -9.13 -3.46
N GLN A 66 6.37 -9.39 -2.41
CA GLN A 66 6.92 -8.38 -1.49
C GLN A 66 8.35 -8.73 -1.12
N LEU A 67 9.11 -7.77 -0.62
CA LEU A 67 10.41 -8.01 -0.02
C LEU A 67 10.26 -8.18 1.50
N ASP A 68 10.99 -9.13 2.06
CA ASP A 68 11.16 -9.21 3.51
C ASP A 68 12.29 -8.29 4.01
N ASP A 69 12.52 -8.26 5.33
CA ASP A 69 13.56 -7.44 5.96
C ASP A 69 14.98 -7.78 5.50
N SER A 70 15.17 -8.96 4.89
CA SER A 70 16.43 -9.42 4.31
C SER A 70 16.51 -9.16 2.79
N LEU A 71 15.57 -8.38 2.23
CA LEU A 71 15.43 -8.10 0.81
C LEU A 71 15.21 -9.35 -0.05
N GLN A 72 14.63 -10.41 0.52
CA GLN A 72 14.27 -11.61 -0.21
C GLN A 72 12.83 -11.50 -0.71
N VAL A 73 12.62 -11.92 -1.96
CA VAL A 73 11.27 -11.94 -2.56
C VAL A 73 10.41 -13.00 -1.88
N LYS A 74 9.25 -12.58 -1.40
CA LYS A 74 8.26 -13.42 -0.71
C LYS A 74 6.89 -13.32 -1.39
N PRO A 75 6.05 -14.36 -1.25
CA PRO A 75 4.66 -14.31 -1.64
C PRO A 75 3.91 -13.13 -0.99
N SER A 76 3.00 -12.50 -1.76
CA SER A 76 2.04 -11.53 -1.26
C SER A 76 0.63 -11.86 -1.79
N ILE A 77 0.14 -11.17 -2.83
CA ILE A 77 -1.13 -11.58 -3.48
C ILE A 77 -0.93 -12.87 -4.31
N ALA A 78 0.24 -13.05 -4.94
CA ALA A 78 0.61 -14.36 -5.46
C ALA A 78 1.06 -15.27 -4.32
N LYS A 79 0.51 -16.48 -4.23
CA LYS A 79 0.94 -17.51 -3.28
C LYS A 79 2.22 -18.22 -3.72
N GLN A 80 2.45 -18.26 -5.02
CA GLN A 80 3.64 -18.83 -5.65
C GLN A 80 3.76 -18.34 -7.09
N TRP A 81 4.89 -18.56 -7.71
CA TRP A 81 5.12 -18.27 -9.14
C TRP A 81 6.09 -19.29 -9.73
N ASP A 82 5.98 -19.47 -11.05
CA ASP A 82 6.90 -20.28 -11.86
C ASP A 82 7.65 -19.36 -12.83
N ILE A 83 8.88 -19.71 -13.12
CA ILE A 83 9.72 -19.03 -14.12
C ILE A 83 10.12 -20.04 -15.17
N SER A 84 9.93 -19.70 -16.46
CA SER A 84 10.35 -20.56 -17.56
C SER A 84 11.86 -20.79 -17.57
N GLU A 85 12.31 -21.88 -18.18
CA GLU A 85 13.75 -22.25 -18.26
C GLU A 85 14.61 -21.16 -18.88
N ASP A 86 14.07 -20.41 -19.85
CA ASP A 86 14.76 -19.29 -20.49
C ASP A 86 14.69 -17.97 -19.66
N GLY A 87 14.05 -18.00 -18.50
CA GLY A 87 13.93 -16.86 -17.58
C GLY A 87 13.11 -15.69 -18.10
N LYS A 88 12.21 -15.92 -19.08
CA LYS A 88 11.43 -14.83 -19.70
C LYS A 88 9.97 -14.85 -19.35
N VAL A 89 9.38 -15.98 -18.99
CA VAL A 89 7.96 -16.08 -18.66
C VAL A 89 7.80 -16.31 -17.17
N TYR A 90 7.07 -15.42 -16.53
CA TYR A 90 6.72 -15.46 -15.10
C TYR A 90 5.23 -15.73 -14.97
N THR A 91 4.86 -16.84 -14.37
CA THR A 91 3.47 -17.23 -14.15
C THR A 91 3.14 -17.18 -12.67
N PHE A 92 2.29 -16.25 -12.26
CA PHE A 92 1.90 -16.03 -10.88
C PHE A 92 0.56 -16.69 -10.57
N PHE A 93 0.51 -17.46 -9.49
CA PHE A 93 -0.71 -18.11 -8.99
C PHE A 93 -1.24 -17.33 -7.79
N LEU A 94 -2.39 -16.68 -7.96
CA LEU A 94 -2.97 -15.81 -6.96
C LEU A 94 -3.64 -16.59 -5.82
N ARG A 95 -3.63 -16.00 -4.63
CA ARG A 95 -4.43 -16.42 -3.48
C ARG A 95 -5.92 -16.25 -3.79
N ASP A 96 -6.75 -16.97 -3.07
CA ASP A 96 -8.22 -16.96 -3.19
C ASP A 96 -8.92 -16.31 -2.00
N ASP A 97 -8.16 -15.74 -1.08
CA ASP A 97 -8.62 -15.09 0.15
C ASP A 97 -8.30 -13.59 0.22
N VAL A 98 -7.86 -12.98 -0.87
CA VAL A 98 -7.50 -11.55 -0.92
C VAL A 98 -8.66 -10.73 -1.48
N TYR A 99 -9.17 -9.79 -0.69
CA TYR A 99 -10.28 -8.92 -1.03
C TYR A 99 -9.85 -7.45 -1.07
N PHE A 100 -10.50 -6.67 -1.90
CA PHE A 100 -10.39 -5.22 -1.82
C PHE A 100 -10.93 -4.70 -0.50
N HIS A 101 -10.44 -3.55 -0.06
CA HIS A 101 -11.02 -2.81 1.06
C HIS A 101 -12.50 -2.53 0.79
N ARG A 102 -13.31 -2.54 1.84
CA ARG A 102 -14.74 -2.29 1.72
C ARG A 102 -15.02 -0.89 1.18
N HIS A 103 -15.82 -0.81 0.13
CA HIS A 103 -16.27 0.45 -0.45
C HIS A 103 -17.64 0.31 -1.11
N SER A 104 -18.46 1.36 -1.04
CA SER A 104 -19.81 1.36 -1.61
C SER A 104 -19.88 1.09 -3.11
N LEU A 105 -18.82 1.37 -3.85
CA LEU A 105 -18.72 1.08 -5.29
C LEU A 105 -18.78 -0.43 -5.62
N PHE A 106 -18.53 -1.31 -4.66
CA PHE A 106 -18.65 -2.75 -4.84
C PHE A 106 -20.08 -3.29 -4.62
N GLY A 107 -21.07 -2.41 -4.43
CA GLY A 107 -22.46 -2.80 -4.25
C GLY A 107 -22.76 -3.35 -2.85
N ILE A 108 -23.69 -4.32 -2.77
CA ILE A 108 -24.21 -4.85 -1.51
C ILE A 108 -23.10 -5.50 -0.65
N ASP A 109 -22.19 -6.26 -1.26
CA ASP A 109 -21.11 -6.95 -0.55
C ASP A 109 -20.01 -5.98 -0.06
N SER A 110 -20.03 -4.74 -0.54
CA SER A 110 -19.06 -3.68 -0.21
C SER A 110 -17.61 -4.04 -0.49
N THR A 111 -17.31 -5.19 -1.09
CA THR A 111 -15.98 -5.65 -1.47
C THR A 111 -16.07 -6.68 -2.60
N ARG A 112 -14.94 -7.03 -3.19
CA ARG A 112 -14.82 -8.18 -4.09
C ARG A 112 -13.44 -8.81 -3.98
N LEU A 113 -13.33 -10.01 -4.43
CA LEU A 113 -12.09 -10.77 -4.52
C LEU A 113 -11.16 -10.14 -5.57
N VAL A 114 -9.86 -10.07 -5.26
CA VAL A 114 -8.83 -9.66 -6.22
C VAL A 114 -8.61 -10.77 -7.24
N THR A 115 -8.52 -10.41 -8.51
CA THR A 115 -8.30 -11.33 -9.63
C THR A 115 -7.10 -10.93 -10.47
N ALA A 116 -6.68 -11.81 -11.37
CA ALA A 116 -5.59 -11.51 -12.31
C ALA A 116 -5.92 -10.37 -13.28
N LEU A 117 -7.21 -10.15 -13.57
CA LEU A 117 -7.67 -9.00 -14.38
C LEU A 117 -7.36 -7.65 -13.72
N ASP A 118 -7.29 -7.59 -12.39
CA ASP A 118 -6.94 -6.36 -11.69
C ASP A 118 -5.47 -5.97 -11.91
N PHE A 119 -4.59 -6.95 -12.01
CA PHE A 119 -3.19 -6.74 -12.36
C PHE A 119 -3.05 -6.36 -13.83
N GLU A 120 -3.75 -7.05 -14.72
CA GLU A 120 -3.75 -6.72 -16.15
C GLU A 120 -4.22 -5.26 -16.37
N TYR A 121 -5.32 -4.88 -15.74
CA TYR A 121 -5.81 -3.49 -15.78
C TYR A 121 -4.78 -2.50 -15.24
N SER A 122 -4.14 -2.82 -14.12
CA SER A 122 -3.16 -1.94 -13.49
C SER A 122 -1.94 -1.73 -14.38
N PHE A 123 -1.46 -2.78 -15.05
CA PHE A 123 -0.33 -2.70 -15.97
C PHE A 123 -0.69 -1.92 -17.25
N HIS A 124 -1.89 -2.16 -17.80
CA HIS A 124 -2.39 -1.35 -18.91
C HIS A 124 -2.49 0.13 -18.55
N ARG A 125 -2.96 0.42 -17.33
CA ARG A 125 -3.06 1.79 -16.83
C ARG A 125 -1.71 2.49 -16.74
N LEU A 126 -0.62 1.78 -16.36
CA LEU A 126 0.73 2.35 -16.35
C LEU A 126 1.21 2.72 -17.76
N LEU A 127 0.77 1.99 -18.78
CA LEU A 127 1.14 2.21 -20.19
C LEU A 127 0.21 3.18 -20.93
N ASP A 128 -0.91 3.57 -20.31
CA ASP A 128 -1.87 4.49 -20.93
C ASP A 128 -1.25 5.89 -21.04
N LYS A 129 -1.19 6.39 -22.27
CA LYS A 129 -0.67 7.74 -22.57
C LYS A 129 -1.47 8.86 -21.92
N ASN A 130 -2.76 8.65 -21.66
CA ASN A 130 -3.61 9.63 -20.99
C ASN A 130 -3.32 9.69 -19.47
N VAL A 131 -2.88 8.59 -18.86
CA VAL A 131 -2.40 8.55 -17.48
C VAL A 131 -1.01 9.17 -17.38
N ALA A 132 -0.18 9.01 -18.43
CA ALA A 132 1.19 9.52 -18.46
C ALA A 132 2.00 9.18 -17.21
N SER A 133 1.90 7.90 -16.76
CA SER A 133 2.52 7.44 -15.53
C SER A 133 4.04 7.62 -15.56
N PRO A 134 4.64 8.27 -14.55
CA PRO A 134 6.10 8.32 -14.43
C PRO A 134 6.71 6.94 -14.15
N GLY A 135 5.91 5.95 -13.75
CA GLY A 135 6.32 4.56 -13.50
C GLY A 135 6.31 3.66 -14.75
N ALA A 136 5.86 4.14 -15.91
CA ALA A 136 5.75 3.32 -17.13
C ALA A 136 7.08 2.65 -17.55
N TRP A 137 8.22 3.23 -17.18
CA TRP A 137 9.55 2.70 -17.50
C TRP A 137 9.82 1.31 -16.89
N VAL A 138 9.20 0.95 -15.77
CA VAL A 138 9.38 -0.36 -15.13
C VAL A 138 8.92 -1.51 -16.03
N LEU A 139 8.01 -1.22 -16.97
CA LEU A 139 7.49 -2.17 -17.94
C LEU A 139 8.26 -2.19 -19.28
N GLN A 140 9.38 -1.47 -19.41
CA GLN A 140 10.12 -1.39 -20.68
C GLN A 140 10.61 -2.75 -21.17
N ASN A 141 11.00 -3.65 -20.27
CA ASN A 141 11.43 -5.01 -20.61
C ASN A 141 10.27 -5.99 -20.73
N VAL A 142 9.06 -5.59 -20.39
CA VAL A 142 7.87 -6.44 -20.54
C VAL A 142 7.46 -6.46 -22.02
N LYS A 143 7.30 -7.65 -22.59
CA LYS A 143 6.81 -7.88 -23.94
C LYS A 143 5.30 -8.00 -23.96
N ASN A 144 4.76 -8.79 -23.02
CA ASN A 144 3.33 -9.04 -22.87
C ASN A 144 2.99 -9.33 -21.41
N PHE A 145 1.75 -9.10 -21.04
CA PHE A 145 1.18 -9.53 -19.76
C PHE A 145 -0.31 -9.80 -19.96
N SER A 146 -0.84 -10.78 -19.26
CA SER A 146 -2.26 -11.16 -19.38
C SER A 146 -2.75 -11.97 -18.19
N ALA A 147 -4.03 -11.82 -17.90
CA ALA A 147 -4.79 -12.71 -17.02
C ALA A 147 -5.14 -13.99 -17.81
N ILE A 148 -4.47 -15.10 -17.52
CA ILE A 148 -4.75 -16.40 -18.14
C ILE A 148 -6.05 -16.99 -17.60
N SER A 149 -6.34 -16.72 -16.33
CA SER A 149 -7.59 -17.02 -15.64
C SER A 149 -7.76 -16.04 -14.48
N ASP A 150 -8.86 -16.12 -13.74
CA ASP A 150 -9.07 -15.27 -12.54
C ASP A 150 -7.94 -15.39 -11.51
N ARG A 151 -7.21 -16.51 -11.50
CA ARG A 151 -6.16 -16.82 -10.51
C ARG A 151 -4.77 -16.97 -11.08
N VAL A 152 -4.60 -16.79 -12.39
CA VAL A 152 -3.29 -16.93 -13.03
C VAL A 152 -2.99 -15.69 -13.85
N PHE A 153 -1.95 -14.97 -13.44
CA PHE A 153 -1.41 -13.83 -14.15
C PHE A 153 -0.05 -14.15 -14.72
N GLN A 154 0.18 -13.83 -15.99
CA GLN A 154 1.44 -14.12 -16.66
C GLN A 154 2.08 -12.86 -17.20
N ILE A 155 3.40 -12.79 -17.10
CA ILE A 155 4.24 -11.72 -17.65
C ILE A 155 5.31 -12.36 -18.52
N GLU A 156 5.45 -11.88 -19.76
CA GLU A 156 6.50 -12.26 -20.69
C GLU A 156 7.49 -11.10 -20.88
N LEU A 157 8.77 -11.34 -20.68
CA LEU A 157 9.84 -10.38 -20.87
C LEU A 157 10.39 -10.45 -22.31
N LYS A 158 10.90 -9.32 -22.80
CA LYS A 158 11.63 -9.24 -24.10
C LYS A 158 12.95 -9.98 -24.02
N GLN A 159 13.64 -9.88 -22.89
CA GLN A 159 14.91 -10.54 -22.61
C GLN A 159 14.97 -10.93 -21.13
N THR A 160 15.73 -11.96 -20.83
CA THR A 160 15.96 -12.41 -19.46
C THR A 160 16.51 -11.27 -18.61
N PHE A 161 15.90 -11.08 -17.45
CA PHE A 161 16.29 -10.03 -16.50
C PHE A 161 16.18 -10.58 -15.06
N PRO A 162 17.29 -11.13 -14.50
CA PRO A 162 17.26 -11.76 -13.18
C PRO A 162 16.70 -10.89 -12.05
N PRO A 163 16.91 -9.56 -12.01
CA PRO A 163 16.34 -8.68 -10.99
C PRO A 163 14.86 -8.29 -11.24
N PHE A 164 14.10 -9.05 -12.04
CA PHE A 164 12.72 -8.68 -12.38
C PHE A 164 11.75 -8.79 -11.20
N LEU A 165 12.01 -9.70 -10.26
CA LEU A 165 11.23 -9.88 -9.02
C LEU A 165 11.84 -9.12 -7.87
#